data_0ddd02eaf0a76e38a5c3bd2fdeba6328
#
_entry.id   0ddd02eaf0a76e38a5c3bd2fdeba6328
#
_cell.length_a   1.000
_cell.length_b   1.000
_cell.length_c   1.000
_cell.angle_alpha   90.00
_cell.angle_beta   90.00
_cell.angle_gamma   90.00
#
_symmetry.space_group_name_H-M   'P 1'
#
loop_
_entity.id
_entity.type
_entity.pdbx_description
1 polymer ?
#
loop_
_entity_poly.entity_id
_entity_poly.type
_entity_poly.pdbx_seq_one_letter_code
_entity_poly.pdbx_strand_id
1 'polypeptide(L)'
;GSLYERLKTESADEVDVMVVLQFGKKEIIQCDAGIPGFVLLKATETSLLQKYIDADGYIIPEKLRAKWFRGLVDKAVNDIKEKYSGSELELSVHDHGPAVQVDITDVSCGKKLSADLVPTFQLSPTDYYVAKHYKGKSPSSCDYSLLWRQSFSLKEKARLQDMDKEDQGCRHELLRIVKTIMRAETNFAKLTSYHLKTVFLHYNSDSRLQWSPDMLGKRFIEYMEMLYEALAQNWLSHFWLQESVNLFDDIPSKTLENMANRMRKILDNDKERRKVLKYEGKRNSVL
;
A
#
# COMPACT_ATOMS: atom_id res chain seq x y z
N GLY A 1 0.67 -1.22 -6.03
CA GLY A 1 -0.54 -0.51 -5.56
C GLY A 1 -1.82 -1.06 -6.17
N SER A 2 -3.00 -0.55 -5.74
CA SER A 2 -4.32 -1.09 -6.09
C SER A 2 -4.62 -1.11 -7.59
N LEU A 3 -4.08 -0.18 -8.36
CA LEU A 3 -4.22 -0.18 -9.82
C LEU A 3 -3.52 -1.39 -10.45
N TYR A 4 -2.28 -1.64 -10.05
CA TYR A 4 -1.46 -2.73 -10.56
C TYR A 4 -1.99 -4.12 -10.17
N GLU A 5 -2.71 -4.18 -9.05
CA GLU A 5 -3.39 -5.38 -8.54
C GLU A 5 -4.83 -5.52 -9.05
N ARG A 6 -5.30 -4.64 -9.95
CA ARG A 6 -6.68 -4.57 -10.47
C ARG A 6 -7.75 -4.41 -9.37
N LEU A 7 -7.37 -3.83 -8.24
CA LEU A 7 -8.24 -3.62 -7.08
C LEU A 7 -8.75 -2.18 -6.96
N LYS A 8 -8.47 -1.30 -7.93
CA LYS A 8 -8.96 0.07 -7.92
C LYS A 8 -10.46 0.08 -8.23
N THR A 9 -11.24 0.76 -7.40
CA THR A 9 -12.71 0.83 -7.48
C THR A 9 -13.22 2.18 -7.98
N GLU A 10 -12.30 3.12 -8.22
CA GLU A 10 -12.57 4.46 -8.75
C GLU A 10 -11.63 4.76 -9.93
N SER A 11 -11.68 5.98 -10.47
CA SER A 11 -10.77 6.43 -11.52
C SER A 11 -9.30 6.23 -11.15
N ALA A 12 -8.47 5.91 -12.13
CA ALA A 12 -7.04 5.74 -11.93
C ALA A 12 -6.34 7.11 -11.93
N ASP A 13 -6.54 7.87 -10.85
CA ASP A 13 -6.01 9.20 -10.63
C ASP A 13 -4.69 9.23 -9.84
N GLU A 14 -4.31 8.08 -9.26
CA GLU A 14 -3.07 7.92 -8.47
C GLU A 14 -2.46 6.53 -8.68
N VAL A 15 -1.14 6.47 -8.86
CA VAL A 15 -0.36 5.24 -9.01
C VAL A 15 0.88 5.28 -8.12
N ASP A 16 1.16 4.17 -7.40
CA ASP A 16 2.41 3.98 -6.67
C ASP A 16 3.41 3.23 -7.55
N VAL A 17 4.60 3.75 -7.72
CA VAL A 17 5.67 3.15 -8.52
C VAL A 17 6.93 2.97 -7.68
N MET A 18 7.32 1.73 -7.45
CA MET A 18 8.65 1.42 -6.92
C MET A 18 9.69 1.61 -8.03
N VAL A 19 10.57 2.58 -7.86
CA VAL A 19 11.71 2.79 -8.75
C VAL A 19 12.90 2.03 -8.17
N VAL A 20 13.18 0.87 -8.76
CA VAL A 20 14.25 -0.01 -8.26
C VAL A 20 15.60 0.58 -8.64
N LEU A 21 16.38 0.92 -7.63
CA LEU A 21 17.72 1.48 -7.77
C LEU A 21 18.71 0.34 -8.02
N GLN A 22 19.43 0.42 -9.11
CA GLN A 22 20.40 -0.60 -9.51
C GLN A 22 21.78 -0.26 -8.95
N PHE A 23 22.18 -0.99 -7.91
CA PHE A 23 23.53 -0.96 -7.35
C PHE A 23 24.15 -2.35 -7.42
N GLY A 24 25.46 -2.44 -7.41
CA GLY A 24 26.16 -3.72 -7.36
C GLY A 24 25.80 -4.48 -6.08
N LYS A 25 25.63 -5.79 -6.16
CA LYS A 25 25.25 -6.67 -5.01
C LYS A 25 26.15 -6.54 -3.79
N LYS A 26 27.37 -6.02 -3.97
CA LYS A 26 28.37 -5.82 -2.91
C LYS A 26 28.40 -4.40 -2.38
N GLU A 27 27.62 -3.48 -2.93
CA GLU A 27 27.67 -2.07 -2.57
C GLU A 27 26.78 -1.73 -1.37
N ILE A 28 25.82 -2.62 -1.04
CA ILE A 28 24.87 -2.40 0.05
C ILE A 28 24.79 -3.65 0.93
N ILE A 29 24.94 -3.46 2.22
CA ILE A 29 24.83 -4.50 3.25
C ILE A 29 23.55 -4.26 4.04
N GLN A 30 22.73 -5.29 4.17
CA GLN A 30 21.56 -5.29 5.04
C GLN A 30 22.00 -5.58 6.48
N CYS A 31 21.56 -4.75 7.42
CA CYS A 31 21.73 -4.94 8.85
C CYS A 31 20.37 -5.03 9.54
N ASP A 32 20.28 -5.86 10.58
CA ASP A 32 19.07 -5.97 11.38
C ASP A 32 18.83 -4.67 12.15
N ALA A 33 17.59 -4.19 12.14
CA ALA A 33 17.16 -3.02 12.90
C ALA A 33 16.48 -3.38 14.22
N GLY A 34 16.25 -4.68 14.51
CA GLY A 34 15.49 -5.13 15.67
C GLY A 34 14.00 -4.75 15.61
N ILE A 35 13.51 -4.31 14.47
CA ILE A 35 12.12 -3.90 14.24
C ILE A 35 11.54 -4.72 13.10
N PRO A 36 10.48 -5.51 13.33
CA PRO A 36 9.88 -6.36 12.30
C PRO A 36 9.48 -5.56 11.05
N GLY A 37 9.91 -6.05 9.88
CA GLY A 37 9.63 -5.40 8.59
C GLY A 37 10.49 -4.17 8.28
N PHE A 38 11.49 -3.87 9.10
CA PHE A 38 12.46 -2.79 8.87
C PHE A 38 13.89 -3.29 8.95
N VAL A 39 14.77 -2.64 8.22
CA VAL A 39 16.20 -2.91 8.19
C VAL A 39 17.00 -1.61 8.16
N LEU A 40 18.27 -1.69 8.49
CA LEU A 40 19.26 -0.67 8.18
C LEU A 40 20.03 -1.08 6.93
N LEU A 41 20.34 -0.13 6.05
CA LEU A 41 21.13 -0.38 4.86
C LEU A 41 22.46 0.38 4.98
N LYS A 42 23.57 -0.35 4.90
CA LYS A 42 24.91 0.20 4.99
C LYS A 42 25.56 0.23 3.61
N ALA A 43 26.08 1.38 3.20
CA ALA A 43 26.83 1.49 1.95
C ALA A 43 28.30 1.08 2.17
N THR A 44 28.89 0.37 1.19
CA THR A 44 30.30 0.08 1.18
C THR A 44 31.12 1.31 0.73
N GLU A 45 32.41 1.33 0.98
CA GLU A 45 33.30 2.49 0.72
C GLU A 45 33.33 2.94 -0.75
N THR A 46 33.08 2.03 -1.68
CA THR A 46 33.12 2.31 -3.13
C THR A 46 31.80 2.81 -3.69
N SER A 47 30.76 2.92 -2.85
CA SER A 47 29.44 3.28 -3.32
C SER A 47 29.29 4.77 -3.64
N LEU A 48 28.57 5.09 -4.72
CA LEU A 48 28.10 6.44 -5.04
C LEU A 48 27.21 7.03 -3.94
N LEU A 49 26.75 6.19 -3.01
CA LEU A 49 25.86 6.55 -1.90
C LEU A 49 26.58 7.21 -0.73
N GLN A 50 27.92 7.34 -0.76
CA GLN A 50 28.73 7.94 0.32
C GLN A 50 28.28 9.36 0.72
N LYS A 51 27.63 10.09 -0.18
CA LYS A 51 27.06 11.41 0.11
C LYS A 51 25.76 11.37 0.91
N TYR A 52 25.14 10.19 1.05
CA TYR A 52 23.79 9.99 1.59
C TYR A 52 23.78 9.10 2.83
N ILE A 53 24.95 8.85 3.43
CA ILE A 53 25.10 8.07 4.65
C ILE A 53 25.25 8.96 5.88
N ASP A 54 25.14 8.33 7.04
CA ASP A 54 25.55 8.87 8.35
C ASP A 54 27.03 8.61 8.65
N ALA A 55 27.48 8.89 9.88
CA ALA A 55 28.84 8.68 10.32
C ALA A 55 29.25 7.20 10.39
N ASP A 56 28.30 6.29 10.59
CA ASP A 56 28.49 4.84 10.70
C ASP A 56 28.34 4.11 9.35
N GLY A 57 28.05 4.86 8.27
CA GLY A 57 27.91 4.35 6.91
C GLY A 57 26.49 3.87 6.57
N TYR A 58 25.50 4.16 7.39
CA TYR A 58 24.11 3.81 7.09
C TYR A 58 23.45 4.81 6.14
N ILE A 59 22.73 4.29 5.14
CA ILE A 59 22.05 5.10 4.14
C ILE A 59 20.83 5.76 4.77
N ILE A 60 20.80 7.09 4.74
CA ILE A 60 19.70 7.91 5.28
C ILE A 60 18.59 8.02 4.23
N PRO A 61 17.42 7.37 4.42
CA PRO A 61 16.31 7.32 3.44
C PRO A 61 15.91 8.71 2.94
N GLU A 62 15.68 9.63 3.86
CA GLU A 62 15.23 10.99 3.55
C GLU A 62 16.27 11.78 2.75
N LYS A 63 17.57 11.68 3.14
CA LYS A 63 18.63 12.37 2.44
C LYS A 63 18.83 11.86 1.01
N LEU A 64 18.71 10.53 0.81
CA LEU A 64 18.77 9.90 -0.49
C LEU A 64 17.58 10.31 -1.36
N ARG A 65 16.36 10.26 -0.80
CA ARG A 65 15.13 10.64 -1.50
C ARG A 65 15.15 12.11 -1.91
N ALA A 66 15.35 13.02 -0.94
CA ALA A 66 15.18 14.46 -1.16
C ALA A 66 16.30 15.09 -1.99
N LYS A 67 17.54 14.57 -1.91
CA LYS A 67 18.69 15.21 -2.58
C LYS A 67 19.08 14.52 -3.89
N TRP A 68 19.07 13.19 -3.92
CA TRP A 68 19.52 12.47 -5.10
C TRP A 68 18.37 12.03 -5.99
N PHE A 69 17.43 11.28 -5.43
CA PHE A 69 16.34 10.72 -6.21
C PHE A 69 15.42 11.83 -6.76
N ARG A 70 15.09 12.83 -5.94
CA ARG A 70 14.34 14.01 -6.38
C ARG A 70 15.01 14.72 -7.56
N GLY A 71 16.32 14.95 -7.49
CA GLY A 71 17.06 15.59 -8.59
C GLY A 71 17.04 14.79 -9.88
N LEU A 72 17.03 13.44 -9.82
CA LEU A 72 16.87 12.59 -11.00
C LEU A 72 15.47 12.69 -11.60
N VAL A 73 14.44 12.73 -10.75
CA VAL A 73 13.04 12.89 -11.20
C VAL A 73 12.84 14.26 -11.83
N ASP A 74 13.32 15.33 -11.22
CA ASP A 74 13.24 16.69 -11.76
C ASP A 74 13.91 16.77 -13.14
N LYS A 75 15.10 16.20 -13.29
CA LYS A 75 15.79 16.12 -14.57
C LYS A 75 14.97 15.36 -15.61
N ALA A 76 14.48 14.17 -15.28
CA ALA A 76 13.69 13.36 -16.20
C ALA A 76 12.39 14.07 -16.62
N VAL A 77 11.72 14.77 -15.71
CA VAL A 77 10.51 15.56 -16.02
C VAL A 77 10.84 16.73 -16.93
N ASN A 78 11.98 17.41 -16.72
CA ASN A 78 12.40 18.50 -17.61
C ASN A 78 12.75 17.98 -19.01
N ASP A 79 13.48 16.85 -19.12
CA ASP A 79 13.78 16.22 -20.41
C ASP A 79 12.48 15.82 -21.16
N ILE A 80 11.46 15.35 -20.44
CA ILE A 80 10.14 15.04 -21.00
C ILE A 80 9.43 16.32 -21.49
N LYS A 81 9.43 17.41 -20.70
CA LYS A 81 8.83 18.69 -21.09
C LYS A 81 9.47 19.25 -22.35
N GLU A 82 10.79 19.19 -22.46
CA GLU A 82 11.52 19.63 -23.66
C GLU A 82 11.15 18.78 -24.89
N LYS A 83 11.17 17.45 -24.73
CA LYS A 83 10.88 16.50 -25.80
C LYS A 83 9.44 16.62 -26.34
N TYR A 84 8.50 16.91 -25.48
CA TYR A 84 7.08 17.03 -25.80
C TYR A 84 6.58 18.48 -25.65
N SER A 85 7.46 19.45 -25.94
CA SER A 85 7.10 20.87 -25.99
C SER A 85 5.96 21.08 -26.99
N GLY A 86 4.87 21.72 -26.55
CA GLY A 86 3.66 21.86 -27.34
C GLY A 86 2.59 20.79 -27.14
N SER A 87 2.84 19.78 -26.29
CA SER A 87 1.78 18.87 -25.83
C SER A 87 0.84 19.59 -24.83
N GLU A 88 -0.39 19.11 -24.75
CA GLU A 88 -1.39 19.60 -23.77
C GLU A 88 -1.19 18.97 -22.37
N LEU A 89 0.00 18.40 -22.10
CA LEU A 89 0.34 17.79 -20.82
C LEU A 89 1.18 18.73 -19.97
N GLU A 90 0.66 19.08 -18.80
CA GLU A 90 1.40 19.77 -17.75
C GLU A 90 1.94 18.76 -16.74
N LEU A 91 3.22 18.89 -16.40
CA LEU A 91 3.92 18.06 -15.44
C LEU A 91 4.40 18.90 -14.26
N SER A 92 4.17 18.45 -13.03
CA SER A 92 4.77 19.06 -11.84
C SER A 92 5.31 18.01 -10.89
N VAL A 93 6.30 18.38 -10.07
CA VAL A 93 6.99 17.45 -9.15
C VAL A 93 6.89 17.99 -7.74
N HIS A 94 6.45 17.15 -6.82
CA HIS A 94 6.26 17.49 -5.40
C HIS A 94 6.86 16.42 -4.49
N ASP A 95 7.18 16.79 -3.25
CA ASP A 95 7.48 15.81 -2.21
C ASP A 95 6.18 15.30 -1.59
N HIS A 96 6.02 13.98 -1.53
CA HIS A 96 4.85 13.35 -0.93
C HIS A 96 5.24 12.19 -0.01
N GLY A 97 5.43 12.47 1.27
CA GLY A 97 5.86 11.49 2.26
C GLY A 97 7.13 10.75 1.83
N PRO A 98 7.12 9.41 1.67
CA PRO A 98 8.28 8.63 1.23
C PRO A 98 8.54 8.69 -0.28
N ALA A 99 7.64 9.31 -1.04
CA ALA A 99 7.67 9.39 -2.50
C ALA A 99 8.12 10.77 -3.02
N VAL A 100 8.53 10.79 -4.27
CA VAL A 100 8.54 11.96 -5.12
C VAL A 100 7.32 11.83 -6.04
N GLN A 101 6.35 12.71 -5.89
CA GLN A 101 5.12 12.70 -6.68
C GLN A 101 5.31 13.47 -7.96
N VAL A 102 4.89 12.89 -9.08
CA VAL A 102 4.77 13.54 -10.37
C VAL A 102 3.30 13.66 -10.72
N ASP A 103 2.80 14.88 -10.79
CA ASP A 103 1.45 15.16 -11.25
C ASP A 103 1.46 15.41 -12.76
N ILE A 104 0.56 14.75 -13.46
CA ILE A 104 0.35 14.83 -14.89
C ILE A 104 -1.07 15.36 -15.11
N THR A 105 -1.21 16.51 -15.73
CA THR A 105 -2.51 17.11 -16.07
C THR A 105 -2.62 17.22 -17.58
N ASP A 106 -3.66 16.62 -18.15
CA ASP A 106 -4.06 16.86 -19.53
C ASP A 106 -4.98 18.10 -19.54
N VAL A 107 -4.46 19.22 -20.03
CA VAL A 107 -5.19 20.51 -20.03
C VAL A 107 -6.35 20.52 -21.03
N SER A 108 -6.34 19.65 -22.04
CA SER A 108 -7.41 19.56 -23.03
C SER A 108 -8.73 19.03 -22.44
N CYS A 109 -8.63 18.11 -21.49
CA CYS A 109 -9.79 17.45 -20.88
C CYS A 109 -9.84 17.58 -19.36
N GLY A 110 -8.86 18.26 -18.73
CA GLY A 110 -8.78 18.45 -17.29
C GLY A 110 -8.50 17.17 -16.48
N LYS A 111 -8.13 16.06 -17.13
CA LYS A 111 -7.79 14.82 -16.44
C LYS A 111 -6.45 14.93 -15.73
N LYS A 112 -6.40 14.37 -14.53
CA LYS A 112 -5.19 14.35 -13.68
C LYS A 112 -4.81 12.94 -13.32
N LEU A 113 -3.49 12.69 -13.29
CA LEU A 113 -2.88 11.47 -12.78
C LEU A 113 -1.69 11.85 -11.89
N SER A 114 -1.65 11.35 -10.67
CA SER A 114 -0.50 11.48 -9.77
C SER A 114 0.27 10.17 -9.70
N ALA A 115 1.58 10.23 -9.90
CA ALA A 115 2.47 9.10 -9.80
C ALA A 115 3.42 9.28 -8.59
N ASP A 116 3.27 8.45 -7.58
CA ASP A 116 4.13 8.41 -6.40
C ASP A 116 5.34 7.52 -6.69
N LEU A 117 6.48 8.12 -6.99
CA LEU A 117 7.72 7.43 -7.27
C LEU A 117 8.50 7.19 -5.97
N VAL A 118 8.72 5.93 -5.60
CA VAL A 118 9.40 5.56 -4.35
C VAL A 118 10.74 4.91 -4.65
N PRO A 119 11.87 5.50 -4.19
CA PRO A 119 13.17 4.87 -4.35
C PRO A 119 13.22 3.57 -3.56
N THR A 120 13.62 2.50 -4.24
CA THR A 120 13.54 1.13 -3.72
C THR A 120 14.86 0.41 -3.94
N PHE A 121 15.40 -0.21 -2.90
CA PHE A 121 16.50 -1.15 -3.01
C PHE A 121 15.98 -2.57 -3.18
N GLN A 122 16.56 -3.31 -4.14
CA GLN A 122 16.36 -4.74 -4.28
C GLN A 122 17.63 -5.46 -3.83
N LEU A 123 17.57 -6.19 -2.72
CA LEU A 123 18.72 -6.91 -2.17
C LEU A 123 18.72 -8.40 -2.53
N SER A 124 17.55 -8.96 -2.84
CA SER A 124 17.38 -10.30 -3.39
C SER A 124 16.25 -10.29 -4.45
N PRO A 125 16.05 -11.37 -5.21
CA PRO A 125 14.95 -11.45 -6.18
C PRO A 125 13.56 -11.17 -5.58
N THR A 126 13.39 -11.36 -4.27
CA THR A 126 12.09 -11.26 -3.58
C THR A 126 12.03 -10.16 -2.52
N ASP A 127 13.17 -9.52 -2.19
CA ASP A 127 13.24 -8.60 -1.06
C ASP A 127 13.54 -7.17 -1.52
N TYR A 128 12.55 -6.32 -1.30
CA TYR A 128 12.53 -4.92 -1.69
C TYR A 128 12.37 -4.05 -0.46
N TYR A 129 13.11 -2.94 -0.40
CA TYR A 129 13.13 -2.02 0.73
C TYR A 129 12.90 -0.59 0.24
N VAL A 130 11.93 0.08 0.87
CA VAL A 130 11.48 1.43 0.51
C VAL A 130 11.75 2.43 1.62
N ALA A 131 12.02 3.67 1.25
CA ALA A 131 12.24 4.79 2.16
C ALA A 131 10.92 5.22 2.83
N LYS A 132 10.44 4.48 3.81
CA LYS A 132 9.19 4.82 4.52
C LYS A 132 9.42 4.93 6.02
N HIS A 133 9.03 6.09 6.59
CA HIS A 133 9.19 6.35 8.02
C HIS A 133 8.47 5.32 8.89
N TYR A 134 9.15 4.92 9.96
CA TYR A 134 8.55 4.15 11.05
C TYR A 134 7.69 5.07 11.92
N LYS A 135 6.43 4.66 12.15
CA LYS A 135 5.48 5.42 12.98
C LYS A 135 5.19 4.77 14.32
N GLY A 136 5.82 3.64 14.62
CA GLY A 136 5.59 2.89 15.86
C GLY A 136 6.24 3.52 17.08
N LYS A 137 5.82 3.05 18.26
CA LYS A 137 6.33 3.45 19.58
C LYS A 137 7.33 2.43 20.15
N SER A 138 8.11 1.78 19.32
CA SER A 138 9.03 0.75 19.81
C SER A 138 10.15 1.36 20.68
N PRO A 139 10.53 0.73 21.79
CA PRO A 139 11.62 1.17 22.67
C PRO A 139 13.01 0.82 22.12
N SER A 140 13.14 0.60 20.82
CA SER A 140 14.41 0.28 20.16
C SER A 140 15.40 1.45 20.29
N SER A 141 16.65 1.14 20.57
CA SER A 141 17.78 2.09 20.55
C SER A 141 18.19 2.51 19.14
N CYS A 142 17.47 2.06 18.11
CA CYS A 142 17.74 2.35 16.71
C CYS A 142 17.26 3.75 16.34
N ASP A 143 18.05 4.47 15.54
CA ASP A 143 17.63 5.72 14.92
C ASP A 143 16.60 5.43 13.82
N TYR A 144 15.35 5.80 14.06
CA TYR A 144 14.23 5.58 13.13
C TYR A 144 14.38 6.32 11.80
N SER A 145 15.22 7.36 11.73
CA SER A 145 15.50 8.08 10.49
C SER A 145 16.31 7.27 9.47
N LEU A 146 16.95 6.18 9.93
CA LEU A 146 17.78 5.28 9.11
C LEU A 146 17.02 4.05 8.58
N LEU A 147 15.76 3.88 8.99
CA LEU A 147 14.98 2.67 8.71
C LEU A 147 14.50 2.59 7.28
N TRP A 148 14.69 1.43 6.67
CA TRP A 148 14.15 1.03 5.38
C TRP A 148 13.08 -0.04 5.57
N ARG A 149 11.87 0.22 5.06
CA ARG A 149 10.75 -0.72 5.22
C ARG A 149 10.75 -1.78 4.13
N GLN A 150 10.62 -3.04 4.52
CA GLN A 150 10.39 -4.13 3.59
C GLN A 150 9.04 -3.95 2.86
N SER A 151 9.05 -4.12 1.54
CA SER A 151 7.86 -4.06 0.70
C SER A 151 7.44 -5.46 0.27
N PHE A 152 6.20 -5.81 0.54
CA PHE A 152 5.60 -7.09 0.14
C PHE A 152 4.73 -6.98 -1.12
N SER A 153 4.69 -5.81 -1.76
CA SER A 153 3.76 -5.52 -2.86
C SER A 153 3.86 -6.48 -4.04
N LEU A 154 5.06 -6.98 -4.37
CA LEU A 154 5.23 -7.97 -5.43
C LEU A 154 4.80 -9.37 -5.00
N LYS A 155 5.07 -9.78 -3.75
CA LYS A 155 4.58 -11.03 -3.16
C LYS A 155 3.04 -11.04 -3.11
N GLU A 156 2.44 -9.94 -2.70
CA GLU A 156 0.98 -9.75 -2.67
C GLU A 156 0.37 -9.84 -4.06
N LYS A 157 0.97 -9.16 -5.05
CA LYS A 157 0.52 -9.24 -6.44
C LYS A 157 0.58 -10.66 -6.98
N ALA A 158 1.70 -11.35 -6.80
CA ALA A 158 1.85 -12.73 -7.24
C ALA A 158 0.78 -13.63 -6.61
N ARG A 159 0.54 -13.49 -5.30
CA ARG A 159 -0.49 -14.24 -4.58
C ARG A 159 -1.90 -13.98 -5.14
N LEU A 160 -2.24 -12.71 -5.40
CA LEU A 160 -3.53 -12.36 -5.99
C LEU A 160 -3.69 -12.92 -7.41
N GLN A 161 -2.64 -12.86 -8.23
CA GLN A 161 -2.65 -13.42 -9.59
C GLN A 161 -2.82 -14.94 -9.61
N ASP A 162 -2.21 -15.65 -8.65
CA ASP A 162 -2.39 -17.11 -8.56
C ASP A 162 -3.82 -17.46 -8.15
N MET A 163 -4.43 -16.69 -7.23
CA MET A 163 -5.84 -16.85 -6.87
C MET A 163 -6.75 -16.68 -8.08
N ASP A 164 -6.51 -15.68 -8.95
CA ASP A 164 -7.33 -15.43 -10.14
C ASP A 164 -7.32 -16.58 -11.15
N LYS A 165 -6.19 -17.30 -11.26
CA LYS A 165 -6.09 -18.46 -12.14
C LYS A 165 -6.99 -19.61 -11.69
N GLU A 166 -7.24 -19.72 -10.38
CA GLU A 166 -8.02 -20.79 -9.78
C GLU A 166 -9.54 -20.55 -9.86
N ASP A 167 -10.01 -19.29 -9.79
CA ASP A 167 -11.42 -18.94 -9.57
C ASP A 167 -12.00 -17.90 -10.54
N GLN A 168 -11.30 -17.64 -11.64
CA GLN A 168 -11.72 -16.68 -12.67
C GLN A 168 -11.97 -15.26 -12.12
N GLY A 169 -11.28 -14.88 -11.05
CA GLY A 169 -11.36 -13.55 -10.44
C GLY A 169 -12.48 -13.38 -9.42
N CYS A 170 -13.14 -14.44 -8.99
CA CYS A 170 -14.23 -14.39 -8.00
C CYS A 170 -13.73 -13.79 -6.65
N ARG A 171 -12.53 -14.17 -6.21
CA ARG A 171 -11.90 -13.61 -5.00
C ARG A 171 -11.59 -12.11 -5.16
N HIS A 172 -11.11 -11.70 -6.31
CA HIS A 172 -10.88 -10.28 -6.62
C HIS A 172 -12.16 -9.46 -6.53
N GLU A 173 -13.27 -10.00 -7.06
CA GLU A 173 -14.55 -9.33 -7.01
C GLU A 173 -15.04 -9.11 -5.58
N LEU A 174 -14.89 -10.12 -4.70
CA LEU A 174 -15.16 -9.96 -3.27
C LEU A 174 -14.39 -8.77 -2.67
N LEU A 175 -13.07 -8.70 -2.90
CA LEU A 175 -12.25 -7.64 -2.33
C LEU A 175 -12.63 -6.25 -2.89
N ARG A 176 -13.01 -6.16 -4.16
CA ARG A 176 -13.52 -4.92 -4.76
C ARG A 176 -14.83 -4.48 -4.13
N ILE A 177 -15.78 -5.40 -3.94
CA ILE A 177 -17.07 -5.14 -3.27
C ILE A 177 -16.83 -4.61 -1.85
N VAL A 178 -16.02 -5.30 -1.06
CA VAL A 178 -15.71 -4.89 0.31
C VAL A 178 -15.05 -3.52 0.35
N LYS A 179 -14.08 -3.25 -0.50
CA LYS A 179 -13.43 -1.92 -0.58
C LYS A 179 -14.43 -0.82 -0.90
N THR A 180 -15.34 -1.06 -1.82
CA THR A 180 -16.39 -0.09 -2.19
C THR A 180 -17.31 0.20 -1.02
N ILE A 181 -17.80 -0.83 -0.32
CA ILE A 181 -18.67 -0.70 0.85
C ILE A 181 -17.95 0.06 1.97
N MET A 182 -16.73 -0.34 2.34
CA MET A 182 -15.99 0.26 3.45
C MET A 182 -15.65 1.73 3.21
N ARG A 183 -15.44 2.14 1.96
CA ARG A 183 -15.27 3.55 1.60
C ARG A 183 -16.53 4.37 1.74
N ALA A 184 -17.68 3.78 1.41
CA ALA A 184 -18.98 4.44 1.48
C ALA A 184 -19.44 4.67 2.93
N GLU A 185 -19.05 3.79 3.83
CA GLU A 185 -19.45 3.80 5.24
C GLU A 185 -18.47 4.65 6.07
N THR A 186 -18.89 5.85 6.46
CA THR A 186 -18.07 6.80 7.24
C THR A 186 -17.54 6.22 8.57
N ASN A 187 -18.26 5.26 9.15
CA ASN A 187 -17.81 4.56 10.36
C ASN A 187 -16.48 3.81 10.17
N PHE A 188 -16.14 3.43 8.94
CA PHE A 188 -14.92 2.69 8.63
C PHE A 188 -13.81 3.56 8.01
N ALA A 189 -13.90 4.89 8.10
CA ALA A 189 -12.97 5.84 7.49
C ALA A 189 -11.49 5.66 7.92
N LYS A 190 -11.24 5.00 9.06
CA LYS A 190 -9.87 4.66 9.53
C LYS A 190 -9.33 3.36 8.94
N LEU A 191 -10.17 2.53 8.33
CA LEU A 191 -9.70 1.34 7.63
C LEU A 191 -9.10 1.73 6.28
N THR A 192 -7.86 1.32 6.07
CA THR A 192 -7.17 1.50 4.79
C THR A 192 -7.45 0.31 3.86
N SER A 193 -7.23 0.50 2.56
CA SER A 193 -7.26 -0.61 1.60
C SER A 193 -6.28 -1.74 1.96
N TYR A 194 -5.20 -1.41 2.69
CA TYR A 194 -4.22 -2.41 3.14
C TYR A 194 -4.78 -3.30 4.26
N HIS A 195 -5.52 -2.72 5.22
CA HIS A 195 -6.21 -3.51 6.25
C HIS A 195 -7.17 -4.51 5.61
N LEU A 196 -8.01 -4.06 4.68
CA LEU A 196 -8.96 -4.92 3.98
C LEU A 196 -8.26 -6.03 3.16
N LYS A 197 -7.17 -5.70 2.47
CA LYS A 197 -6.36 -6.67 1.75
C LYS A 197 -5.72 -7.69 2.70
N THR A 198 -5.26 -7.28 3.87
CA THR A 198 -4.67 -8.18 4.86
C THR A 198 -5.69 -9.18 5.40
N VAL A 199 -6.87 -8.73 5.79
CA VAL A 199 -7.98 -9.64 6.18
C VAL A 199 -8.30 -10.61 5.04
N PHE A 200 -8.34 -10.12 3.79
CA PHE A 200 -8.58 -10.96 2.62
C PHE A 200 -7.50 -12.03 2.40
N LEU A 201 -6.23 -11.70 2.60
CA LEU A 201 -5.13 -12.66 2.49
C LEU A 201 -5.21 -13.73 3.58
N HIS A 202 -5.52 -13.35 4.82
CA HIS A 202 -5.74 -14.30 5.91
C HIS A 202 -6.96 -15.19 5.63
N TYR A 203 -8.08 -14.63 5.21
CA TYR A 203 -9.29 -15.38 4.85
C TYR A 203 -9.01 -16.43 3.77
N ASN A 204 -8.20 -16.08 2.78
CA ASN A 204 -7.83 -16.99 1.68
C ASN A 204 -6.62 -17.89 1.97
N SER A 205 -6.15 -17.97 3.20
CA SER A 205 -5.12 -18.92 3.60
C SER A 205 -5.67 -20.33 3.77
N ASP A 206 -6.98 -20.50 3.96
CA ASP A 206 -7.63 -21.79 3.97
C ASP A 206 -7.86 -22.28 2.54
N SER A 207 -7.06 -23.26 2.11
CA SER A 207 -7.15 -23.85 0.78
C SER A 207 -8.42 -24.69 0.54
N ARG A 208 -9.21 -24.98 1.59
CA ARG A 208 -10.47 -25.73 1.50
C ARG A 208 -11.64 -24.87 1.04
N LEU A 209 -11.51 -23.55 1.01
CA LEU A 209 -12.55 -22.65 0.56
C LEU A 209 -12.82 -22.84 -0.92
N GLN A 210 -14.04 -23.23 -1.24
CA GLN A 210 -14.52 -23.28 -2.62
C GLN A 210 -14.97 -21.90 -3.08
N TRP A 211 -14.59 -21.54 -4.29
CA TRP A 211 -14.88 -20.25 -4.90
C TRP A 211 -15.63 -20.43 -6.22
N SER A 212 -16.78 -19.80 -6.32
CA SER A 212 -17.60 -19.68 -7.52
C SER A 212 -18.52 -18.47 -7.39
N PRO A 213 -19.07 -17.94 -8.48
CA PRO A 213 -19.94 -16.75 -8.43
C PRO A 213 -21.17 -16.91 -7.52
N ASP A 214 -21.76 -18.10 -7.45
CA ASP A 214 -22.89 -18.42 -6.57
C ASP A 214 -22.52 -18.43 -5.07
N MET A 215 -21.25 -18.66 -4.77
CA MET A 215 -20.73 -18.62 -3.39
C MET A 215 -20.36 -17.21 -2.92
N LEU A 216 -20.32 -16.22 -3.81
CA LEU A 216 -19.79 -14.88 -3.49
C LEU A 216 -20.52 -14.23 -2.30
N GLY A 217 -21.84 -14.37 -2.22
CA GLY A 217 -22.63 -13.84 -1.09
C GLY A 217 -22.26 -14.49 0.24
N LYS A 218 -22.05 -15.80 0.26
CA LYS A 218 -21.58 -16.53 1.47
C LYS A 218 -20.18 -16.06 1.85
N ARG A 219 -19.25 -15.99 0.90
CA ARG A 219 -17.87 -15.54 1.11
C ARG A 219 -17.80 -14.09 1.62
N PHE A 220 -18.72 -13.26 1.15
CA PHE A 220 -18.84 -11.88 1.67
C PHE A 220 -19.17 -11.85 3.15
N ILE A 221 -20.14 -12.65 3.60
CA ILE A 221 -20.50 -12.70 5.04
C ILE A 221 -19.34 -13.23 5.87
N GLU A 222 -18.74 -14.35 5.48
CA GLU A 222 -17.60 -14.94 6.20
C GLU A 222 -16.39 -13.98 6.29
N TYR A 223 -16.11 -13.23 5.22
CA TYR A 223 -15.10 -12.18 5.24
C TYR A 223 -15.45 -11.06 6.22
N MET A 224 -16.72 -10.60 6.23
CA MET A 224 -17.18 -9.56 7.16
C MET A 224 -17.12 -10.02 8.61
N GLU A 225 -17.39 -11.29 8.90
CA GLU A 225 -17.22 -11.91 10.21
C GLU A 225 -15.75 -11.89 10.64
N MET A 226 -14.82 -12.29 9.78
CA MET A 226 -13.39 -12.22 10.08
C MET A 226 -12.91 -10.79 10.34
N LEU A 227 -13.38 -9.82 9.55
CA LEU A 227 -13.07 -8.41 9.79
C LEU A 227 -13.65 -7.93 11.13
N TYR A 228 -14.88 -8.34 11.48
CA TYR A 228 -15.50 -8.07 12.78
C TYR A 228 -14.63 -8.60 13.94
N GLU A 229 -14.19 -9.84 13.85
CA GLU A 229 -13.33 -10.46 14.88
C GLU A 229 -12.03 -9.69 15.07
N ALA A 230 -11.35 -9.32 13.99
CA ALA A 230 -10.14 -8.52 14.05
C ALA A 230 -10.38 -7.16 14.74
N LEU A 231 -11.49 -6.47 14.39
CA LEU A 231 -11.87 -5.20 15.01
C LEU A 231 -12.20 -5.35 16.51
N ALA A 232 -12.95 -6.39 16.87
CA ALA A 232 -13.35 -6.66 18.25
C ALA A 232 -12.17 -7.03 19.15
N GLN A 233 -11.17 -7.70 18.59
CA GLN A 233 -9.93 -8.06 19.29
C GLN A 233 -8.91 -6.91 19.32
N ASN A 234 -9.15 -5.80 18.61
CA ASN A 234 -8.18 -4.71 18.38
C ASN A 234 -6.87 -5.24 17.80
N TRP A 235 -6.93 -6.29 16.97
CA TRP A 235 -5.77 -6.96 16.44
C TRP A 235 -5.97 -7.42 15.01
N LEU A 236 -5.05 -6.99 14.13
CA LEU A 236 -4.92 -7.50 12.77
C LEU A 236 -3.45 -7.78 12.48
N SER A 237 -3.05 -9.04 12.55
CA SER A 237 -1.67 -9.44 12.27
C SER A 237 -1.29 -9.13 10.82
N HIS A 238 -0.08 -8.62 10.64
CA HIS A 238 0.48 -8.40 9.31
C HIS A 238 0.69 -9.75 8.60
N PHE A 239 0.16 -9.92 7.39
CA PHE A 239 0.12 -11.23 6.71
C PHE A 239 1.51 -11.89 6.55
N TRP A 240 2.54 -11.11 6.21
CA TRP A 240 3.88 -11.61 5.98
C TRP A 240 4.78 -11.61 7.22
N LEU A 241 4.55 -10.71 8.17
CA LEU A 241 5.31 -10.58 9.42
C LEU A 241 4.59 -11.23 10.61
N GLN A 242 3.40 -11.76 10.35
CA GLN A 242 2.56 -12.48 11.32
C GLN A 242 2.32 -11.67 12.61
N GLU A 243 2.36 -12.34 13.76
CA GLU A 243 2.01 -11.75 15.06
C GLU A 243 3.01 -10.70 15.57
N SER A 244 4.15 -10.55 14.90
CA SER A 244 5.12 -9.52 15.29
C SER A 244 4.66 -8.08 14.99
N VAL A 245 3.63 -7.89 14.17
CA VAL A 245 3.12 -6.57 13.80
C VAL A 245 1.59 -6.56 13.78
N ASN A 246 0.99 -5.74 14.65
CA ASN A 246 -0.43 -5.44 14.62
C ASN A 246 -0.70 -4.21 13.73
N LEU A 247 -1.50 -4.37 12.69
CA LEU A 247 -1.82 -3.29 11.76
C LEU A 247 -2.81 -2.26 12.33
N PHE A 248 -3.42 -2.54 13.47
CA PHE A 248 -4.35 -1.62 14.13
C PHE A 248 -3.71 -0.76 15.23
N ASP A 249 -2.39 -0.85 15.45
CA ASP A 249 -1.70 -0.14 16.54
C ASP A 249 -1.81 1.39 16.49
N ASP A 250 -2.03 1.96 15.30
CA ASP A 250 -2.21 3.41 15.11
C ASP A 250 -3.69 3.85 15.20
N ILE A 251 -4.64 2.91 15.40
CA ILE A 251 -6.06 3.20 15.53
C ILE A 251 -6.47 3.12 17.01
N PRO A 252 -7.06 4.19 17.59
CA PRO A 252 -7.51 4.16 18.97
C PRO A 252 -8.52 3.02 19.24
N SER A 253 -8.36 2.28 20.35
CA SER A 253 -9.22 1.14 20.72
C SER A 253 -10.69 1.50 20.71
N LYS A 254 -11.08 2.71 21.16
CA LYS A 254 -12.48 3.17 21.12
C LYS A 254 -13.02 3.31 19.69
N THR A 255 -12.16 3.67 18.74
CA THR A 255 -12.52 3.72 17.31
C THR A 255 -12.72 2.31 16.75
N LEU A 256 -11.86 1.36 17.10
CA LEU A 256 -11.99 -0.05 16.71
C LEU A 256 -13.27 -0.65 17.29
N GLU A 257 -13.60 -0.39 18.56
CA GLU A 257 -14.85 -0.80 19.21
C GLU A 257 -16.09 -0.27 18.46
N ASN A 258 -16.07 1.02 18.09
CA ASN A 258 -17.18 1.63 17.34
C ASN A 258 -17.35 0.98 15.96
N MET A 259 -16.24 0.68 15.29
CA MET A 259 -16.26 -0.04 14.01
C MET A 259 -16.77 -1.46 14.17
N ALA A 260 -16.34 -2.19 15.21
CA ALA A 260 -16.84 -3.53 15.52
C ALA A 260 -18.35 -3.51 15.78
N ASN A 261 -18.84 -2.57 16.57
CA ASN A 261 -20.27 -2.41 16.85
C ASN A 261 -21.09 -2.11 15.58
N ARG A 262 -20.55 -1.29 14.67
CA ARG A 262 -21.18 -1.03 13.36
C ARG A 262 -21.20 -2.29 12.50
N MET A 263 -20.08 -3.01 12.44
CA MET A 263 -19.96 -4.26 11.69
C MET A 263 -20.95 -5.31 12.20
N ARG A 264 -21.07 -5.44 13.51
CA ARG A 264 -22.05 -6.35 14.14
C ARG A 264 -23.47 -6.04 13.70
N LYS A 265 -23.87 -4.76 13.70
CA LYS A 265 -25.19 -4.35 13.20
C LYS A 265 -25.43 -4.73 11.74
N ILE A 266 -24.40 -4.64 10.89
CA ILE A 266 -24.49 -5.04 9.48
C ILE A 266 -24.66 -6.57 9.37
N LEU A 267 -23.93 -7.33 10.18
CA LEU A 267 -24.00 -8.80 10.16
C LEU A 267 -25.34 -9.33 10.70
N ASP A 268 -25.86 -8.76 11.78
CA ASP A 268 -27.05 -9.27 12.47
C ASP A 268 -28.36 -8.75 11.89
N ASN A 269 -28.34 -7.71 11.04
CA ASN A 269 -29.54 -7.05 10.57
C ASN A 269 -29.60 -6.96 9.04
N ASP A 270 -30.50 -7.71 8.42
CA ASP A 270 -30.68 -7.74 6.97
C ASP A 270 -31.01 -6.37 6.36
N LYS A 271 -31.75 -5.51 7.09
CA LYS A 271 -32.07 -4.16 6.60
C LYS A 271 -30.82 -3.28 6.54
N GLU A 272 -29.96 -3.36 7.57
CA GLU A 272 -28.68 -2.65 7.57
C GLU A 272 -27.72 -3.19 6.50
N ARG A 273 -27.67 -4.51 6.33
CA ARG A 273 -26.87 -5.17 5.28
C ARG A 273 -27.33 -4.74 3.88
N ARG A 274 -28.64 -4.71 3.64
CA ARG A 274 -29.20 -4.23 2.36
C ARG A 274 -28.88 -2.76 2.09
N LYS A 275 -28.82 -1.91 3.12
CA LYS A 275 -28.44 -0.49 2.94
C LYS A 275 -27.00 -0.34 2.42
N VAL A 276 -26.05 -1.05 3.01
CA VAL A 276 -24.64 -0.96 2.60
C VAL A 276 -24.41 -1.60 1.23
N LEU A 277 -25.19 -2.61 0.86
CA LEU A 277 -25.11 -3.25 -0.46
C LEU A 277 -25.81 -2.44 -1.58
N LYS A 278 -26.74 -1.54 -1.24
CA LYS A 278 -27.44 -0.66 -2.19
C LYS A 278 -26.68 0.65 -2.45
N TYR A 279 -25.42 0.73 -2.08
CA TYR A 279 -24.60 1.90 -2.36
C TYR A 279 -24.58 2.16 -3.87
N GLU A 280 -25.43 3.09 -4.30
CA GLU A 280 -25.31 3.72 -5.59
C GLU A 280 -24.13 4.70 -5.51
N GLY A 281 -22.97 4.29 -6.05
CA GLY A 281 -21.85 5.19 -6.20
C GLY A 281 -22.37 6.50 -6.81
N LYS A 282 -22.01 7.64 -6.21
CA LYS A 282 -22.23 8.92 -6.87
C LYS A 282 -21.61 8.81 -8.24
N ARG A 283 -22.41 8.55 -9.26
CA ARG A 283 -22.03 8.77 -10.64
C ARG A 283 -21.71 10.25 -10.70
N ASN A 284 -20.43 10.59 -10.68
CA ASN A 284 -20.02 11.92 -11.08
C ASN A 284 -20.52 12.07 -12.51
N SER A 285 -21.67 12.71 -12.64
CA SER A 285 -22.14 13.29 -13.87
C SER A 285 -21.17 14.41 -14.23
N VAL A 286 -20.11 14.06 -14.93
CA VAL A 286 -19.37 14.98 -15.77
C VAL A 286 -19.54 14.41 -17.17
N LEU A 287 -20.60 14.89 -17.80
CA LEU A 287 -20.70 14.96 -19.23
C LEU A 287 -19.74 16.04 -19.72
#